data_726771e61e2caf8f51805bf4f8a2b613
#
_entry.id   726771e61e2caf8f51805bf4f8a2b613
#
_cell.length_a   1.000
_cell.length_b   1.000
_cell.length_c   1.000
_cell.angle_alpha   90.00
_cell.angle_beta   90.00
_cell.angle_gamma   90.00
#
_symmetry.space_group_name_H-M   'P 1'
#
loop_
_entity.id
_entity.type
_entity.pdbx_description
1 polymer ?
#
loop_
_entity_poly.entity_id
_entity_poly.type
_entity_poly.pdbx_seq_one_letter_code
_entity_poly.pdbx_strand_id
1 'polypeptide(L)'
;MDVRFREVDPFNCWVWLRFSEIPSQGERNYVDGIFDSWYVIGRLGGFNAENLQVHEEAEDLSFMRYDNDDASSAMPALMHNMGQLEYHEEWARCWLDLGTSDGIGLDVLINALRQLNTDVVQLDQLLIGGVNEDWPVEDHPDSVFPNMN
;
A
#
# COMPACT_ATOMS: atom_id res chain seq x y z
N MET A 1 9.82 4.10 10.50
CA MET A 1 8.69 4.75 9.80
C MET A 1 7.45 4.60 10.66
N ASP A 2 6.81 5.70 10.96
CA ASP A 2 5.57 5.72 11.72
C ASP A 2 4.39 5.57 10.77
N VAL A 3 3.51 4.60 11.02
CA VAL A 3 2.37 4.29 10.14
C VAL A 3 1.07 4.65 10.85
N ARG A 4 0.28 5.49 10.23
CA ARG A 4 -1.01 5.91 10.77
C ARG A 4 -2.11 5.77 9.73
N PHE A 5 -3.26 5.31 10.20
CA PHE A 5 -4.48 5.27 9.40
C PHE A 5 -5.37 6.43 9.82
N ARG A 6 -5.92 7.12 8.82
CA ARG A 6 -7.00 8.07 9.01
C ARG A 6 -8.29 7.41 8.55
N GLU A 7 -9.32 8.14 8.23
CA GLU A 7 -10.56 7.55 7.73
C GLU A 7 -10.31 6.96 6.34
N VAL A 8 -10.57 5.66 6.16
CA VAL A 8 -10.27 4.95 4.92
C VAL A 8 -11.53 4.65 4.14
N ASP A 9 -11.59 5.18 2.92
CA ASP A 9 -12.56 4.78 1.90
C ASP A 9 -11.80 3.96 0.87
N PRO A 10 -12.09 2.65 0.73
CA PRO A 10 -11.34 1.80 -0.20
C PRO A 10 -11.39 2.26 -1.66
N PHE A 11 -12.45 2.93 -2.07
CA PHE A 11 -12.64 3.38 -3.44
C PHE A 11 -12.05 4.77 -3.70
N ASN A 12 -11.64 5.46 -2.66
CA ASN A 12 -11.08 6.80 -2.77
C ASN A 12 -10.10 7.01 -1.61
N CYS A 13 -8.94 6.40 -1.74
CA CYS A 13 -7.96 6.34 -0.65
C CYS A 13 -6.70 7.12 -1.01
N TRP A 14 -6.34 8.09 -0.20
CA TRP A 14 -5.09 8.80 -0.35
C TRP A 14 -4.05 8.21 0.59
N VAL A 15 -2.82 8.11 0.09
CA VAL A 15 -1.65 7.66 0.84
C VAL A 15 -0.60 8.76 0.78
N TRP A 16 -0.04 9.09 1.94
CA TRP A 16 0.95 10.16 2.09
C TRP A 16 2.23 9.58 2.69
N LEU A 17 3.36 9.88 2.05
CA LEU A 17 4.68 9.48 2.53
C LEU A 17 5.49 10.71 2.88
N ARG A 18 6.15 10.69 4.04
CA ARG A 18 7.14 11.69 4.39
C ARG A 18 8.52 11.06 4.41
N PHE A 19 9.44 11.65 3.65
CA PHE A 19 10.85 11.29 3.67
C PHE A 19 11.58 12.12 4.73
N SER A 20 12.69 11.60 5.24
CA SER A 20 13.52 12.34 6.21
C SER A 20 14.17 13.58 5.58
N GLU A 21 14.44 13.50 4.28
CA GLU A 21 14.99 14.59 3.48
C GLU A 21 14.29 14.60 2.12
N ILE A 22 14.45 15.66 1.35
CA ILE A 22 13.92 15.71 -0.01
C ILE A 22 14.53 14.56 -0.80
N PRO A 23 13.69 13.65 -1.35
CA PRO A 23 14.22 12.47 -2.03
C PRO A 23 14.94 12.83 -3.33
N SER A 24 16.03 12.11 -3.59
CA SER A 24 16.70 12.15 -4.89
C SER A 24 15.83 11.50 -5.96
N GLN A 25 16.15 11.72 -7.22
CA GLN A 25 15.45 11.07 -8.32
C GLN A 25 15.55 9.54 -8.23
N GLY A 26 16.71 9.01 -7.83
CA GLY A 26 16.87 7.57 -7.62
C GLY A 26 15.97 7.02 -6.52
N GLU A 27 15.85 7.75 -5.42
CA GLU A 27 14.97 7.36 -4.32
C GLU A 27 13.50 7.41 -4.74
N ARG A 28 13.09 8.43 -5.49
CA ARG A 28 11.74 8.50 -6.08
C ARG A 28 11.46 7.31 -6.97
N ASN A 29 12.42 6.93 -7.80
CA ASN A 29 12.27 5.80 -8.71
C ASN A 29 12.04 4.49 -7.95
N TYR A 30 12.74 4.27 -6.85
CA TYR A 30 12.54 3.10 -6.00
C TYR A 30 11.13 3.07 -5.41
N VAL A 31 10.68 4.19 -4.87
CA VAL A 31 9.33 4.29 -4.28
C VAL A 31 8.25 4.11 -5.34
N ASP A 32 8.40 4.75 -6.49
CA ASP A 32 7.49 4.57 -7.63
C ASP A 32 7.41 3.09 -8.03
N GLY A 33 8.55 2.41 -8.08
CA GLY A 33 8.63 0.99 -8.43
C GLY A 33 7.90 0.09 -7.44
N ILE A 34 7.96 0.41 -6.14
CA ILE A 34 7.20 -0.32 -5.11
C ILE A 34 5.70 -0.20 -5.37
N PHE A 35 5.22 1.02 -5.55
CA PHE A 35 3.78 1.25 -5.80
C PHE A 35 3.32 0.60 -7.10
N ASP A 36 4.09 0.72 -8.17
CA ASP A 36 3.74 0.14 -9.47
C ASP A 36 3.66 -1.38 -9.40
N SER A 37 4.65 -2.03 -8.79
CA SER A 37 4.68 -3.49 -8.63
C SER A 37 3.54 -3.98 -7.76
N TRP A 38 3.30 -3.29 -6.65
CA TRP A 38 2.20 -3.60 -5.75
C TRP A 38 0.84 -3.50 -6.44
N TYR A 39 0.63 -2.44 -7.21
CA TYR A 39 -0.60 -2.24 -7.96
C TYR A 39 -0.83 -3.32 -9.01
N VAL A 40 0.20 -3.72 -9.74
CA VAL A 40 0.10 -4.81 -10.73
C VAL A 40 -0.36 -6.10 -10.06
N ILE A 41 0.19 -6.44 -8.90
CA ILE A 41 -0.23 -7.62 -8.13
C ILE A 41 -1.70 -7.49 -7.72
N GLY A 42 -2.10 -6.32 -7.25
CA GLY A 42 -3.49 -6.06 -6.87
C GLY A 42 -4.46 -6.14 -8.04
N ARG A 43 -4.07 -5.70 -9.21
CA ARG A 43 -4.87 -5.81 -10.44
C ARG A 43 -5.05 -7.26 -10.89
N LEU A 44 -4.08 -8.11 -10.61
CA LEU A 44 -4.12 -9.52 -10.93
C LEU A 44 -4.86 -10.37 -9.90
N GLY A 45 -5.37 -9.74 -8.84
CA GLY A 45 -6.05 -10.46 -7.76
C GLY A 45 -5.11 -11.08 -6.74
N GLY A 46 -3.87 -10.60 -6.67
CA GLY A 46 -2.87 -11.13 -5.74
C GLY A 46 -3.19 -10.89 -4.27
N PHE A 47 -4.11 -9.99 -3.98
CA PHE A 47 -4.55 -9.70 -2.61
C PHE A 47 -5.94 -10.27 -2.31
N ASN A 48 -6.26 -11.41 -2.89
CA ASN A 48 -7.48 -12.16 -2.60
C ASN A 48 -7.21 -13.18 -1.50
N ALA A 49 -7.62 -12.87 -0.28
CA ALA A 49 -7.41 -13.72 0.87
C ALA A 49 -8.34 -14.95 0.92
N GLU A 50 -9.39 -14.97 0.10
CA GLU A 50 -10.36 -16.08 0.10
C GLU A 50 -9.83 -17.35 -0.56
N ASN A 51 -8.76 -17.26 -1.34
CA ASN A 51 -8.17 -18.40 -2.04
C ASN A 51 -6.68 -18.51 -1.73
N LEU A 52 -6.37 -19.01 -0.55
CA LEU A 52 -5.01 -19.16 -0.05
C LEU A 52 -4.67 -20.62 0.22
N GLN A 53 -5.05 -21.54 -0.66
CA GLN A 53 -4.90 -22.98 -0.46
C GLN A 53 -3.48 -23.40 -0.15
N VAL A 54 -2.51 -22.86 -0.88
CA VAL A 54 -1.10 -23.18 -0.66
C VAL A 54 -0.63 -22.71 0.71
N HIS A 55 -1.07 -21.52 1.11
CA HIS A 55 -0.73 -20.95 2.42
C HIS A 55 -1.33 -21.77 3.57
N GLU A 56 -2.55 -22.25 3.41
CA GLU A 56 -3.24 -23.05 4.42
C GLU A 56 -2.62 -24.42 4.62
N GLU A 57 -2.10 -25.04 3.56
CA GLU A 57 -1.38 -26.32 3.66
C GLU A 57 -0.02 -26.19 4.36
N ALA A 58 0.66 -25.11 4.12
CA ALA A 58 1.83 -24.52 4.74
C ALA A 58 3.07 -25.40 4.99
N GLU A 59 2.94 -26.66 5.45
CA GLU A 59 4.10 -27.44 5.92
C GLU A 59 4.82 -28.17 4.80
N ASP A 60 4.13 -29.03 4.06
CA ASP A 60 4.70 -29.77 2.95
C ASP A 60 3.76 -29.73 1.75
N LEU A 61 4.18 -29.03 0.71
CA LEU A 61 3.39 -28.86 -0.51
C LEU A 61 3.58 -30.00 -1.51
N SER A 62 4.45 -30.96 -1.18
CA SER A 62 4.73 -32.09 -2.05
C SER A 62 3.45 -32.90 -2.28
N PHE A 63 3.14 -33.14 -3.55
CA PHE A 63 1.96 -33.90 -3.96
C PHE A 63 0.61 -33.24 -3.61
N MET A 64 0.62 -31.98 -3.20
CA MET A 64 -0.61 -31.20 -2.97
C MET A 64 -1.45 -31.17 -4.24
N ARG A 65 -2.77 -31.33 -4.07
CA ARG A 65 -3.73 -31.10 -5.16
C ARG A 65 -4.40 -29.75 -4.94
N TYR A 66 -4.25 -28.89 -5.92
CA TYR A 66 -4.95 -27.60 -5.91
C TYR A 66 -6.42 -27.82 -6.26
N ASP A 67 -7.34 -27.32 -5.45
CA ASP A 67 -8.77 -27.43 -5.68
C ASP A 67 -9.24 -26.29 -6.61
N ASN A 68 -9.45 -26.63 -7.87
CA ASN A 68 -9.89 -25.63 -8.86
C ASN A 68 -11.34 -25.20 -8.63
N ASP A 69 -12.18 -26.02 -8.04
CA ASP A 69 -13.57 -25.67 -7.73
C ASP A 69 -13.62 -24.63 -6.62
N ASP A 70 -12.84 -24.80 -5.57
CA ASP A 70 -12.69 -23.80 -4.49
C ASP A 70 -12.11 -22.51 -5.03
N ALA A 71 -11.10 -22.57 -5.88
CA ALA A 71 -10.51 -21.40 -6.50
C ALA A 71 -11.53 -20.64 -7.34
N SER A 72 -12.37 -21.36 -8.09
CA SER A 72 -13.39 -20.74 -8.94
C SER A 72 -14.53 -20.12 -8.15
N SER A 73 -14.81 -20.62 -6.95
CA SER A 73 -15.88 -20.10 -6.09
C SER A 73 -15.42 -18.95 -5.21
N ALA A 74 -14.11 -18.73 -5.06
CA ALA A 74 -13.58 -17.58 -4.33
C ALA A 74 -13.91 -16.28 -5.08
N MET A 75 -14.37 -15.27 -4.36
CA MET A 75 -14.67 -13.98 -4.98
C MET A 75 -13.39 -13.31 -5.43
N PRO A 76 -13.32 -12.82 -6.68
CA PRO A 76 -12.15 -12.08 -7.14
C PRO A 76 -12.02 -10.75 -6.38
N ALA A 77 -10.87 -10.54 -5.76
CA ALA A 77 -10.55 -9.32 -5.03
C ALA A 77 -9.50 -8.54 -5.83
N LEU A 78 -9.92 -7.47 -6.48
CA LEU A 78 -9.11 -6.73 -7.43
C LEU A 78 -9.00 -5.26 -7.04
N MET A 79 -7.82 -4.69 -7.21
CA MET A 79 -7.66 -3.24 -7.22
C MET A 79 -8.22 -2.67 -8.52
N HIS A 80 -8.83 -1.49 -8.45
CA HIS A 80 -9.45 -0.85 -9.61
C HIS A 80 -8.53 0.14 -10.30
N ASN A 81 -7.88 1.02 -9.55
CA ASN A 81 -7.06 2.07 -10.15
C ASN A 81 -6.04 2.64 -9.16
N MET A 82 -5.04 3.31 -9.70
CA MET A 82 -4.02 4.01 -8.92
C MET A 82 -3.56 5.23 -9.72
N GLY A 83 -3.47 6.38 -9.04
CA GLY A 83 -2.83 7.55 -9.60
C GLY A 83 -1.31 7.43 -9.57
N GLN A 84 -0.63 8.40 -10.13
CA GLN A 84 0.82 8.50 -10.02
C GLN A 84 1.19 9.14 -8.68
N LEU A 85 2.37 8.80 -8.18
CA LEU A 85 2.91 9.51 -7.03
C LEU A 85 3.24 10.95 -7.42
N GLU A 86 2.78 11.87 -6.59
CA GLU A 86 3.10 13.28 -6.69
C GLU A 86 4.08 13.63 -5.58
N TYR A 87 5.13 14.38 -5.90
CA TYR A 87 6.19 14.74 -4.96
C TYR A 87 6.19 16.24 -4.72
N HIS A 88 6.35 16.63 -3.46
CA HIS A 88 6.55 18.02 -3.08
C HIS A 88 7.45 18.07 -1.86
N GLU A 89 8.65 18.58 -2.04
CA GLU A 89 9.69 18.61 -1.00
C GLU A 89 9.91 17.23 -0.38
N GLU A 90 9.78 17.07 0.95
CA GLU A 90 9.95 15.78 1.61
C GLU A 90 8.70 14.89 1.58
N TRP A 91 7.64 15.31 0.92
CA TRP A 91 6.38 14.57 0.86
C TRP A 91 6.13 13.93 -0.50
N ALA A 92 5.45 12.80 -0.48
CA ALA A 92 4.82 12.21 -1.65
C ALA A 92 3.40 11.81 -1.32
N ARG A 93 2.53 11.80 -2.32
CA ARG A 93 1.16 11.32 -2.17
C ARG A 93 0.72 10.54 -3.38
N CYS A 94 -0.21 9.60 -3.15
CA CYS A 94 -0.75 8.76 -4.20
C CYS A 94 -2.23 8.47 -3.94
N TRP A 95 -3.04 8.61 -4.96
CA TRP A 95 -4.44 8.24 -4.90
C TRP A 95 -4.62 6.78 -5.32
N LEU A 96 -5.47 6.07 -4.57
CA LEU A 96 -5.75 4.65 -4.78
C LEU A 96 -7.25 4.41 -4.82
N ASP A 97 -7.67 3.58 -5.76
CA ASP A 97 -8.94 2.88 -5.71
C ASP A 97 -8.64 1.40 -5.47
N LEU A 98 -8.72 1.00 -4.21
CA LEU A 98 -8.40 -0.36 -3.79
C LEU A 98 -9.44 -1.38 -4.30
N GLY A 99 -10.59 -0.87 -4.73
CA GLY A 99 -11.65 -1.72 -5.26
C GLY A 99 -12.13 -2.73 -4.24
N THR A 100 -12.16 -3.98 -4.65
CA THR A 100 -12.61 -5.11 -3.82
C THR A 100 -11.45 -5.89 -3.20
N SER A 101 -10.20 -5.43 -3.36
CA SER A 101 -9.04 -6.10 -2.79
C SER A 101 -9.13 -6.17 -1.26
N ASP A 102 -8.60 -7.24 -0.69
CA ASP A 102 -8.61 -7.44 0.75
C ASP A 102 -7.57 -6.57 1.46
N GLY A 103 -7.77 -6.36 2.76
CA GLY A 103 -6.88 -5.57 3.58
C GLY A 103 -5.44 -6.04 3.60
N ILE A 104 -5.19 -7.30 3.27
CA ILE A 104 -3.83 -7.84 3.13
C ILE A 104 -3.00 -7.05 2.11
N GLY A 105 -3.64 -6.42 1.12
CA GLY A 105 -2.96 -5.57 0.15
C GLY A 105 -2.24 -4.38 0.81
N LEU A 106 -2.86 -3.78 1.81
CA LEU A 106 -2.24 -2.69 2.56
C LEU A 106 -1.09 -3.18 3.44
N ASP A 107 -1.22 -4.35 4.06
CA ASP A 107 -0.12 -4.95 4.81
C ASP A 107 1.10 -5.20 3.92
N VAL A 108 0.88 -5.70 2.70
CA VAL A 108 1.96 -5.94 1.74
C VAL A 108 2.64 -4.62 1.36
N LEU A 109 1.88 -3.58 1.09
CA LEU A 109 2.45 -2.26 0.76
C LEU A 109 3.27 -1.71 1.93
N ILE A 110 2.72 -1.75 3.14
CA ILE A 110 3.40 -1.27 4.35
C ILE A 110 4.72 -2.03 4.55
N ASN A 111 4.68 -3.34 4.45
CA ASN A 111 5.88 -4.17 4.64
C ASN A 111 6.93 -3.90 3.56
N ALA A 112 6.53 -3.70 2.32
CA ALA A 112 7.44 -3.36 1.24
C ALA A 112 8.13 -2.01 1.48
N LEU A 113 7.37 -1.01 1.91
CA LEU A 113 7.92 0.32 2.23
C LEU A 113 8.83 0.28 3.46
N ARG A 114 8.51 -0.53 4.46
CA ARG A 114 9.37 -0.71 5.64
C ARG A 114 10.70 -1.36 5.26
N GLN A 115 10.69 -2.34 4.38
CA GLN A 115 11.90 -2.97 3.88
C GLN A 115 12.76 -1.97 3.11
N LEU A 116 12.15 -1.19 2.24
CA LEU A 116 12.81 -0.15 1.47
C LEU A 116 13.42 0.91 2.39
N ASN A 117 12.71 1.30 3.44
CA ASN A 117 13.15 2.27 4.43
C ASN A 117 14.45 1.85 5.12
N THR A 118 14.65 0.56 5.33
CA THR A 118 15.86 0.06 5.97
C THR A 118 17.06 0.11 5.03
N ASP A 119 16.85 -0.21 3.75
CA ASP A 119 17.96 -0.52 2.84
C ASP A 119 18.31 0.62 1.88
N VAL A 120 17.33 1.43 1.45
CA VAL A 120 17.52 2.32 0.30
C VAL A 120 17.19 3.78 0.62
N VAL A 121 16.09 4.04 1.31
CA VAL A 121 15.56 5.38 1.51
C VAL A 121 15.15 5.57 2.97
N GLN A 122 15.15 6.82 3.45
CA GLN A 122 14.70 7.11 4.81
C GLN A 122 13.30 7.69 4.77
N LEU A 123 12.34 6.90 5.27
CA LEU A 123 10.94 7.27 5.37
C LEU A 123 10.56 7.50 6.84
N ASP A 124 9.98 8.64 7.15
CA ASP A 124 9.58 8.99 8.51
C ASP A 124 8.15 8.58 8.82
N GLN A 125 7.24 8.82 7.88
CA GLN A 125 5.80 8.65 8.11
C GLN A 125 5.10 8.07 6.89
N LEU A 126 4.07 7.28 7.17
CA LEU A 126 3.11 6.81 6.18
C LEU A 126 1.72 7.06 6.73
N LEU A 127 0.94 7.88 6.03
CA LEU A 127 -0.46 8.16 6.35
C LEU A 127 -1.35 7.48 5.32
N ILE A 128 -2.32 6.73 5.77
CA ILE A 128 -3.26 6.03 4.89
C ILE A 128 -4.67 6.52 5.20
N GLY A 129 -5.34 7.05 4.17
CA GLY A 129 -6.71 7.53 4.30
C GLY A 129 -6.79 9.04 4.51
N GLY A 130 -8.02 9.50 4.76
CA GLY A 130 -8.34 10.90 4.88
C GLY A 130 -8.60 11.55 3.52
N VAL A 131 -8.80 12.85 3.53
CA VAL A 131 -9.08 13.60 2.31
C VAL A 131 -7.78 14.09 1.67
N ASN A 132 -7.84 14.38 0.38
CA ASN A 132 -6.72 15.02 -0.31
C ASN A 132 -6.59 16.46 0.17
N GLU A 133 -5.44 16.80 0.70
CA GLU A 133 -5.15 18.08 1.30
C GLU A 133 -4.09 18.83 0.50
N ASP A 134 -4.03 20.14 0.72
CA ASP A 134 -2.97 20.94 0.11
C ASP A 134 -1.61 20.62 0.74
N TRP A 135 -0.55 20.86 -0.01
CA TRP A 135 0.81 20.76 0.51
C TRP A 135 1.17 21.98 1.39
N PRO A 136 1.97 21.77 2.45
CA PRO A 136 2.36 20.49 3.02
C PRO A 136 1.28 19.92 3.94
N VAL A 137 1.26 18.61 4.02
CA VAL A 137 0.24 17.88 4.80
C VAL A 137 0.28 18.25 6.29
N GLU A 138 1.45 18.44 6.83
CA GLU A 138 1.61 18.73 8.27
C GLU A 138 1.03 20.05 8.72
N ASP A 139 0.75 20.97 7.80
CA ASP A 139 0.13 22.24 8.13
C ASP A 139 -1.39 22.12 8.28
N HIS A 140 -1.95 20.98 7.92
CA HIS A 140 -3.39 20.77 7.95
C HIS A 140 -3.81 20.19 9.31
N PRO A 141 -4.87 20.70 9.94
CA PRO A 141 -5.28 20.25 11.28
C PRO A 141 -5.52 18.74 11.41
N ASP A 142 -6.02 18.12 10.35
CA ASP A 142 -6.35 16.69 10.34
C ASP A 142 -5.27 15.83 9.70
N SER A 143 -4.15 16.41 9.30
CA SER A 143 -3.18 15.75 8.44
C SER A 143 -2.24 14.84 9.19
N VAL A 144 -1.69 15.30 10.28
CA VAL A 144 -0.62 14.60 10.99
C VAL A 144 -1.10 14.29 12.40
N PHE A 145 -1.07 13.08 12.77
CA PHE A 145 -1.18 12.55 14.13
C PHE A 145 -1.61 13.60 15.17
N PRO A 146 -2.87 14.00 15.25
CA PRO A 146 -3.30 15.12 16.10
C PRO A 146 -3.03 14.91 17.57
N ASN A 147 -2.73 13.69 18.00
CA ASN A 147 -2.46 13.33 19.39
C ASN A 147 -0.96 13.26 19.69
N MET A 148 -0.13 13.75 18.83
CA MET A 148 1.32 13.76 19.05
C MET A 148 1.82 14.98 19.81
N ASN A 149 0.97 15.65 20.47
CA ASN A 149 1.32 16.81 21.28
C ASN A 149 1.90 16.40 22.61
#